data_d33fbd30bad804e59ba90ee883eff2c5
#
_entry.id   d33fbd30bad804e59ba90ee883eff2c5
#
_cell.length_a   1.000
_cell.length_b   1.000
_cell.length_c   1.000
_cell.angle_alpha   90.00
_cell.angle_beta   90.00
_cell.angle_gamma   90.00
#
_symmetry.space_group_name_H-M   'P 1'
#
loop_
_entity.id
_entity.type
_entity.pdbx_description
1 polymer ?
#
loop_
_entity_poly.entity_id
_entity_poly.type
_entity_poly.pdbx_seq_one_letter_code
_entity_poly.pdbx_strand_id
1 'polypeptide(L)'
;MNSQHYFKKLENFAVCAFQAEKGCIEVEEKSESCGIYHYVFYGSAKIGKVFESGFETIKKGDFFSMKDYLYQPRIYEALEDVYVWGFNTFPNQDWDARLLTDETLTVDGESILICLDGKPVVNDITLRRFDYSELSKDKSYDVKLGDGVIALFTRSV
;
A
#
# COMPACT_ATOMS: atom_id res chain seq x y z
N MET A 1 0.47 24.69 5.67
CA MET A 1 0.24 23.38 5.06
C MET A 1 1.40 22.47 5.44
N ASN A 2 1.08 21.34 6.04
CA ASN A 2 2.08 20.40 6.54
C ASN A 2 1.93 19.06 5.85
N SER A 3 3.05 18.51 5.43
CA SER A 3 3.18 17.10 5.07
C SER A 3 4.13 16.42 6.04
N GLN A 4 3.84 15.18 6.37
CA GLN A 4 4.66 14.37 7.27
C GLN A 4 4.91 13.00 6.66
N HIS A 5 6.14 12.54 6.77
CA HIS A 5 6.54 11.23 6.28
C HIS A 5 7.03 10.38 7.45
N TYR A 6 6.43 9.21 7.58
CA TYR A 6 6.81 8.22 8.58
C TYR A 6 7.36 6.99 7.89
N PHE A 7 8.39 6.42 8.46
CA PHE A 7 9.02 5.23 7.90
C PHE A 7 9.14 4.16 8.99
N LYS A 8 8.57 2.98 8.70
CA LYS A 8 8.69 1.81 9.56
C LYS A 8 9.20 0.64 8.74
N LYS A 9 10.30 0.04 9.19
CA LYS A 9 10.90 -1.12 8.56
C LYS A 9 10.38 -2.39 9.24
N LEU A 10 9.83 -3.27 8.45
CA LEU A 10 9.47 -4.63 8.83
C LEU A 10 10.50 -5.59 8.25
N GLU A 11 10.43 -6.86 8.61
CA GLU A 11 11.43 -7.86 8.21
C GLU A 11 11.69 -7.89 6.69
N ASN A 12 10.64 -7.89 5.88
CA ASN A 12 10.73 -7.91 4.43
C ASN A 12 10.08 -6.70 3.75
N PHE A 13 9.65 -5.71 4.55
CA PHE A 13 8.95 -4.53 4.06
C PHE A 13 9.43 -3.27 4.71
N ALA A 14 9.47 -2.22 3.93
CA ALA A 14 9.45 -0.87 4.42
C ALA A 14 8.04 -0.32 4.26
N VAL A 15 7.52 0.27 5.30
CA VAL A 15 6.25 0.98 5.28
C VAL A 15 6.53 2.45 5.50
N CYS A 16 6.08 3.29 4.58
CA CYS A 16 6.13 4.74 4.76
C CYS A 16 4.71 5.30 4.79
N ALA A 17 4.55 6.42 5.46
CA ALA A 17 3.26 7.09 5.51
C ALA A 17 3.43 8.51 5.00
N PHE A 18 2.48 8.94 4.19
CA PHE A 18 2.36 10.32 3.74
C PHE A 18 1.06 10.89 4.28
N GLN A 19 1.16 12.01 4.95
CA GLN A 19 0.02 12.74 5.48
C GLN A 19 0.12 14.20 5.05
N ALA A 20 -0.95 14.74 4.50
CA ALA A 20 -1.00 16.13 4.05
C ALA A 20 -2.35 16.75 4.34
N GLU A 21 -2.33 18.04 4.66
CA GLU A 21 -3.53 18.85 4.77
C GLU A 21 -4.05 19.26 3.39
N LYS A 22 -5.35 19.47 3.31
CA LYS A 22 -6.01 19.97 2.09
C LYS A 22 -5.29 21.18 1.51
N GLY A 23 -5.04 21.14 0.21
CA GLY A 23 -4.36 22.19 -0.54
C GLY A 23 -2.84 22.10 -0.52
N CYS A 24 -2.26 21.17 0.23
CA CYS A 24 -0.82 20.94 0.20
C CYS A 24 -0.42 20.38 -1.16
N ILE A 25 0.61 20.99 -1.76
CA ILE A 25 1.20 20.51 -2.99
C ILE A 25 2.64 20.10 -2.67
N GLU A 26 3.01 18.90 -3.06
CA GLU A 26 4.34 18.38 -2.86
C GLU A 26 4.88 17.83 -4.17
N VAL A 27 6.11 18.22 -4.49
CA VAL A 27 6.84 17.67 -5.62
C VAL A 27 7.94 16.79 -5.07
N GLU A 28 7.86 15.51 -5.40
CA GLU A 28 8.93 14.58 -5.12
C GLU A 28 9.81 14.45 -6.35
N GLU A 29 11.06 14.78 -6.19
CA GLU A 29 12.05 14.37 -7.14
C GLU A 29 12.22 12.86 -7.04
N LYS A 30 12.91 12.28 -7.97
CA LYS A 30 13.21 10.87 -8.06
C LYS A 30 13.33 10.22 -6.68
N SER A 31 12.35 9.43 -6.27
CA SER A 31 12.36 8.70 -5.01
C SER A 31 12.36 7.20 -5.23
N GLU A 32 13.38 6.54 -4.71
CA GLU A 32 13.43 5.09 -4.58
C GLU A 32 12.85 4.61 -3.24
N SER A 33 12.47 5.54 -2.36
CA SER A 33 12.29 5.24 -0.95
C SER A 33 10.83 5.12 -0.48
N CYS A 34 9.88 5.56 -1.27
CA CYS A 34 8.47 5.54 -0.86
C CYS A 34 7.66 4.54 -1.67
N GLY A 35 7.64 3.33 -1.21
CA GLY A 35 6.68 2.30 -1.59
C GLY A 35 6.30 2.14 -3.06
N ILE A 36 6.33 0.92 -3.53
CA ILE A 36 5.85 0.57 -4.88
C ILE A 36 4.33 0.48 -4.90
N TYR A 37 3.70 0.10 -3.79
CA TYR A 37 2.25 0.01 -3.64
C TYR A 37 1.77 0.98 -2.57
N HIS A 38 0.68 1.68 -2.85
CA HIS A 38 0.08 2.65 -1.94
C HIS A 38 -1.36 2.28 -1.62
N TYR A 39 -1.75 2.55 -0.38
CA TYR A 39 -3.12 2.44 0.09
C TYR A 39 -3.56 3.77 0.68
N VAL A 40 -4.69 4.31 0.20
CA VAL A 40 -5.25 5.56 0.72
C VAL A 40 -6.14 5.24 1.91
N PHE A 41 -5.68 5.64 3.07
CA PHE A 41 -6.38 5.37 4.33
C PHE A 41 -7.58 6.29 4.54
N TYR A 42 -7.42 7.58 4.24
CA TYR A 42 -8.53 8.52 4.16
C TYR A 42 -8.16 9.70 3.26
N GLY A 43 -9.20 10.44 2.84
CA GLY A 43 -9.05 11.63 2.04
C GLY A 43 -8.91 11.35 0.56
N SER A 44 -8.45 12.36 -0.16
CA SER A 44 -8.21 12.27 -1.60
C SER A 44 -7.08 13.19 -2.04
N ALA A 45 -6.43 12.83 -3.12
CA ALA A 45 -5.36 13.61 -3.71
C ALA A 45 -5.31 13.42 -5.23
N LYS A 46 -4.69 14.36 -5.92
CA LYS A 46 -4.26 14.18 -7.30
C LYS A 46 -2.80 13.79 -7.31
N ILE A 47 -2.46 12.86 -8.19
CA ILE A 47 -1.08 12.44 -8.43
C ILE A 47 -0.79 12.51 -9.92
N GLY A 48 0.37 12.98 -10.28
CA GLY A 48 0.81 13.06 -11.67
C GLY A 48 2.32 13.10 -11.81
N LYS A 49 2.77 13.02 -13.05
CA LYS A 49 4.18 13.20 -13.42
C LYS A 49 4.41 14.66 -13.77
N VAL A 50 5.50 15.23 -13.27
CA VAL A 50 5.78 16.66 -13.41
C VAL A 50 5.85 17.12 -14.87
N PHE A 51 6.38 16.29 -15.75
CA PHE A 51 6.58 16.62 -17.15
C PHE A 51 5.48 16.13 -18.09
N GLU A 52 4.42 15.56 -17.56
CA GLU A 52 3.30 15.07 -18.34
C GLU A 52 2.01 15.77 -17.94
N SER A 53 1.12 15.98 -18.91
CA SER A 53 -0.23 16.44 -18.64
C SER A 53 -1.10 15.27 -18.26
N GLY A 54 -1.90 15.43 -17.23
CA GLY A 54 -2.82 14.42 -16.74
C GLY A 54 -2.52 14.01 -15.32
N PHE A 55 -3.59 13.95 -14.55
CA PHE A 55 -3.53 13.58 -13.14
C PHE A 55 -4.50 12.44 -12.89
N GLU A 56 -4.10 11.54 -12.01
CA GLU A 56 -4.99 10.54 -11.44
C GLU A 56 -5.49 11.06 -10.09
N THR A 57 -6.75 10.85 -9.80
CA THR A 57 -7.32 11.12 -8.48
C THR A 57 -7.33 9.82 -7.69
N ILE A 58 -6.70 9.86 -6.52
CA ILE A 58 -6.71 8.76 -5.56
C ILE A 58 -7.60 9.14 -4.39
N LYS A 59 -8.30 8.17 -3.83
CA LYS A 59 -9.28 8.38 -2.76
C LYS A 59 -9.28 7.22 -1.77
N LYS A 60 -9.89 7.43 -0.62
CA LYS A 60 -10.03 6.43 0.44
C LYS A 60 -10.38 5.04 -0.11
N GLY A 61 -9.61 4.05 0.27
CA GLY A 61 -9.78 2.66 -0.12
C GLY A 61 -9.04 2.26 -1.38
N ASP A 62 -8.47 3.21 -2.13
CA ASP A 62 -7.70 2.89 -3.32
C ASP A 62 -6.39 2.21 -2.94
N PHE A 63 -6.09 1.12 -3.62
CA PHE A 63 -4.83 0.41 -3.54
C PHE A 63 -4.24 0.34 -4.95
N PHE A 64 -3.06 0.89 -5.12
CA PHE A 64 -2.50 1.06 -6.46
C PHE A 64 -0.99 0.93 -6.47
N SER A 65 -0.46 0.60 -7.67
CA SER A 65 0.96 0.50 -7.92
C SER A 65 1.54 1.86 -8.30
N MET A 66 2.71 2.18 -7.77
CA MET A 66 3.49 3.35 -8.16
C MET A 66 4.59 3.02 -9.17
N LYS A 67 4.58 1.82 -9.77
CA LYS A 67 5.62 1.37 -10.71
C LYS A 67 5.80 2.34 -11.88
N ASP A 68 4.71 2.92 -12.38
CA ASP A 68 4.75 3.86 -13.51
C ASP A 68 5.34 5.23 -13.14
N TYR A 69 5.44 5.53 -11.84
CA TYR A 69 5.98 6.78 -11.32
C TYR A 69 7.42 6.66 -10.83
N LEU A 70 7.98 5.47 -10.83
CA LEU A 70 9.36 5.25 -10.40
C LEU A 70 10.34 5.96 -11.33
N TYR A 71 11.40 6.52 -10.76
CA TYR A 71 12.46 7.23 -11.48
C TYR A 71 12.01 8.50 -12.21
N GLN A 72 10.82 8.99 -11.91
CA GLN A 72 10.31 10.23 -12.48
C GLN A 72 9.88 11.20 -11.38
N PRO A 73 10.11 12.52 -11.57
CA PRO A 73 9.53 13.51 -10.68
C PRO A 73 8.01 13.42 -10.71
N ARG A 74 7.40 13.44 -9.54
CA ARG A 74 5.95 13.35 -9.39
C ARG A 74 5.43 14.45 -8.50
N ILE A 75 4.18 14.81 -8.71
CA ILE A 75 3.50 15.87 -7.98
C ILE A 75 2.24 15.31 -7.32
N TYR A 76 2.03 15.70 -6.08
CA TYR A 76 0.83 15.41 -5.31
C TYR A 76 0.14 16.70 -4.94
N GLU A 77 -1.17 16.71 -5.03
CA GLU A 77 -2.01 17.78 -4.50
C GLU A 77 -3.10 17.17 -3.62
N ALA A 78 -3.10 17.50 -2.35
CA ALA A 78 -4.13 17.05 -1.43
C ALA A 78 -5.44 17.81 -1.71
N LEU A 79 -6.46 17.10 -2.16
CA LEU A 79 -7.81 17.66 -2.39
C LEU A 79 -8.59 17.75 -1.10
N GLU A 80 -8.28 16.87 -0.17
CA GLU A 80 -8.78 16.82 1.21
C GLU A 80 -7.59 16.49 2.09
N ASP A 81 -7.77 16.60 3.41
CA ASP A 81 -6.78 16.00 4.31
C ASP A 81 -6.62 14.53 3.95
N VAL A 82 -5.41 14.11 3.67
CA VAL A 82 -5.13 12.79 3.09
C VAL A 82 -4.08 12.05 3.88
N TYR A 83 -4.28 10.73 3.99
CA TYR A 83 -3.33 9.85 4.64
C TYR A 83 -3.13 8.59 3.78
N VAL A 84 -1.89 8.37 3.36
CA VAL A 84 -1.53 7.30 2.43
C VAL A 84 -0.42 6.46 3.03
N TRP A 85 -0.59 5.14 2.98
CA TRP A 85 0.45 4.18 3.33
C TRP A 85 1.14 3.69 2.07
N GLY A 86 2.47 3.72 2.08
CA GLY A 86 3.30 3.15 1.02
C GLY A 86 4.04 1.91 1.49
N PHE A 87 4.11 0.91 0.62
CA PHE A 87 4.74 -0.38 0.91
C PHE A 87 5.84 -0.67 -0.11
N ASN A 88 7.02 -0.97 0.38
CA ASN A 88 8.15 -1.35 -0.46
C ASN A 88 8.81 -2.61 0.09
N THR A 89 9.27 -3.47 -0.80
CA THR A 89 9.92 -4.73 -0.44
C THR A 89 11.43 -4.55 -0.33
N PHE A 90 12.04 -5.30 0.58
CA PHE A 90 13.49 -5.37 0.76
C PHE A 90 13.99 -6.79 0.55
N PRO A 91 15.08 -6.99 -0.20
CA PRO A 91 15.68 -6.09 -1.17
C PRO A 91 14.72 -5.83 -2.33
N ASN A 92 14.99 -4.79 -3.12
CA ASN A 92 14.14 -4.31 -4.22
C ASN A 92 13.83 -5.43 -5.22
N GLN A 93 12.76 -6.15 -5.00
CA GLN A 93 12.37 -7.32 -5.78
C GLN A 93 10.99 -7.08 -6.39
N ASP A 94 10.73 -7.73 -7.52
CA ASP A 94 9.44 -7.64 -8.18
C ASP A 94 8.38 -8.43 -7.40
N TRP A 95 7.60 -7.70 -6.64
CA TRP A 95 6.43 -8.20 -5.96
C TRP A 95 5.18 -7.69 -6.66
N ASP A 96 4.18 -8.55 -6.77
CA ASP A 96 2.84 -8.17 -7.12
C ASP A 96 1.99 -8.07 -5.85
N ALA A 97 0.98 -7.22 -5.90
CA ALA A 97 0.08 -7.07 -4.76
C ALA A 97 -1.36 -6.89 -5.20
N ARG A 98 -2.28 -7.40 -4.39
CA ARG A 98 -3.70 -7.21 -4.55
C ARG A 98 -4.40 -7.13 -3.20
N LEU A 99 -5.58 -6.52 -3.19
CA LEU A 99 -6.48 -6.64 -2.04
C LEU A 99 -7.18 -7.99 -2.07
N LEU A 100 -7.33 -8.59 -0.90
CA LEU A 100 -8.06 -9.84 -0.75
C LEU A 100 -9.57 -9.59 -0.73
N THR A 101 -10.32 -10.62 -1.08
CA THR A 101 -11.77 -10.71 -0.92
C THR A 101 -12.07 -11.76 0.16
N ASP A 102 -13.34 -12.01 0.44
CA ASP A 102 -13.74 -13.19 1.21
C ASP A 102 -13.45 -14.42 0.35
N GLU A 103 -12.41 -15.15 0.69
CA GLU A 103 -11.91 -16.24 -0.14
C GLU A 103 -11.16 -17.27 0.69
N THR A 104 -11.03 -18.47 0.15
CA THR A 104 -10.04 -19.44 0.63
C THR A 104 -8.77 -19.25 -0.20
N LEU A 105 -7.73 -18.80 0.47
CA LEU A 105 -6.47 -18.42 -0.16
C LEU A 105 -5.48 -19.57 -0.12
N THR A 106 -4.91 -19.90 -1.26
CA THR A 106 -3.71 -20.74 -1.38
C THR A 106 -2.65 -19.97 -2.14
N VAL A 107 -1.41 -20.15 -1.75
CA VAL A 107 -0.27 -19.47 -2.38
C VAL A 107 0.72 -20.50 -2.90
N ASP A 108 1.34 -20.23 -4.02
CA ASP A 108 2.31 -21.11 -4.68
C ASP A 108 3.72 -20.52 -4.75
N GLY A 109 3.91 -19.38 -4.14
CA GLY A 109 5.20 -18.71 -4.05
C GLY A 109 5.38 -18.00 -2.72
N GLU A 110 6.45 -17.23 -2.61
CA GLU A 110 6.70 -16.39 -1.45
C GLU A 110 5.59 -15.34 -1.34
N SER A 111 4.92 -15.30 -0.22
CA SER A 111 3.74 -14.45 -0.04
C SER A 111 3.69 -13.86 1.37
N ILE A 112 3.27 -12.62 1.45
CA ILE A 112 3.11 -11.89 2.71
C ILE A 112 1.73 -11.24 2.71
N LEU A 113 1.02 -11.42 3.80
CA LEU A 113 -0.29 -10.85 4.04
C LEU A 113 -0.16 -9.73 5.06
N ILE A 114 -0.75 -8.57 4.79
CA ILE A 114 -0.74 -7.42 5.69
C ILE A 114 -2.17 -6.89 5.87
N CYS A 115 -2.60 -6.73 7.12
CA CYS A 115 -3.85 -6.05 7.42
C CYS A 115 -3.66 -4.53 7.30
N LEU A 116 -4.44 -3.89 6.45
CA LEU A 116 -4.37 -2.45 6.21
C LEU A 116 -5.38 -1.67 7.03
N ASP A 117 -6.54 -2.25 7.30
CA ASP A 117 -7.61 -1.58 8.03
C ASP A 117 -8.62 -2.59 8.59
N GLY A 118 -9.40 -2.14 9.58
CA GLY A 118 -10.45 -2.94 10.20
C GLY A 118 -9.94 -4.09 11.03
N LYS A 119 -10.78 -5.09 11.19
CA LYS A 119 -10.50 -6.29 11.98
C LYS A 119 -10.87 -7.56 11.21
N PRO A 120 -10.23 -7.82 10.07
CA PRO A 120 -10.49 -9.02 9.31
C PRO A 120 -10.04 -10.26 10.08
N VAL A 121 -10.57 -11.42 9.69
CA VAL A 121 -10.27 -12.70 10.31
C VAL A 121 -9.64 -13.63 9.28
N VAL A 122 -8.51 -14.20 9.64
CA VAL A 122 -7.83 -15.23 8.82
C VAL A 122 -7.60 -16.45 9.68
N ASN A 123 -8.16 -17.59 9.28
CA ASN A 123 -8.10 -18.84 10.04
C ASN A 123 -8.47 -18.65 11.53
N ASP A 124 -9.59 -18.01 11.80
CA ASP A 124 -10.11 -17.68 13.12
C ASP A 124 -9.25 -16.70 13.95
N ILE A 125 -8.20 -16.13 13.35
CA ILE A 125 -7.38 -15.12 13.99
C ILE A 125 -7.84 -13.75 13.53
N THR A 126 -8.23 -12.89 14.47
CA THR A 126 -8.59 -11.51 14.20
C THR A 126 -7.32 -10.67 14.06
N LEU A 127 -7.19 -10.01 12.91
CA LEU A 127 -6.05 -9.15 12.62
C LEU A 127 -6.34 -7.70 12.99
N ARG A 128 -5.28 -6.97 13.29
CA ARG A 128 -5.29 -5.51 13.49
C ARG A 128 -4.44 -4.85 12.40
N ARG A 129 -4.57 -3.55 12.28
CA ARG A 129 -3.78 -2.78 11.31
C ARG A 129 -2.28 -3.08 11.48
N PHE A 130 -1.64 -3.41 10.36
CA PHE A 130 -0.23 -3.78 10.24
C PHE A 130 0.18 -5.12 10.85
N ASP A 131 -0.77 -5.90 11.32
CA ASP A 131 -0.49 -7.31 11.52
C ASP A 131 -0.15 -7.93 10.18
N TYR A 132 0.94 -8.66 10.12
CA TYR A 132 1.41 -9.30 8.90
C TYR A 132 1.85 -10.73 9.18
N SER A 133 1.83 -11.55 8.15
CA SER A 133 2.31 -12.93 8.23
C SER A 133 2.86 -13.39 6.89
N GLU A 134 3.96 -14.09 6.93
CA GLU A 134 4.41 -14.89 5.80
C GLU A 134 3.49 -16.10 5.64
N LEU A 135 3.11 -16.41 4.41
CA LEU A 135 2.21 -17.50 4.10
C LEU A 135 2.98 -18.70 3.55
N SER A 136 2.56 -19.88 3.95
CA SER A 136 3.12 -21.15 3.49
C SER A 136 2.32 -21.68 2.29
N LYS A 137 3.02 -22.13 1.26
CA LYS A 137 2.39 -22.73 0.07
C LYS A 137 1.63 -24.02 0.35
N ASP A 138 1.92 -24.68 1.46
CA ASP A 138 1.30 -25.97 1.79
C ASP A 138 0.03 -25.83 2.64
N LYS A 139 -0.43 -24.60 2.88
CA LYS A 139 -1.59 -24.31 3.74
C LYS A 139 -2.67 -23.55 2.98
N SER A 140 -3.90 -23.71 3.46
CA SER A 140 -5.02 -22.87 3.04
C SER A 140 -5.33 -21.85 4.12
N TYR A 141 -5.76 -20.68 3.70
CA TYR A 141 -6.12 -19.59 4.58
C TYR A 141 -7.54 -19.13 4.28
N ASP A 142 -8.41 -19.23 5.27
CA ASP A 142 -9.79 -18.77 5.15
C ASP A 142 -9.88 -17.31 5.54
N VAL A 143 -10.21 -16.48 4.58
CA VAL A 143 -10.21 -15.00 4.72
C VAL A 143 -11.63 -14.50 4.81
N LYS A 144 -11.92 -13.80 5.90
CA LYS A 144 -13.20 -13.12 6.14
C LYS A 144 -12.92 -11.68 6.50
N LEU A 145 -13.24 -10.77 5.59
CA LEU A 145 -12.87 -9.37 5.72
C LEU A 145 -13.78 -8.61 6.68
N GLY A 146 -15.10 -8.87 6.67
CA GLY A 146 -16.03 -7.94 7.33
C GLY A 146 -15.88 -6.54 6.75
N ASP A 147 -15.53 -5.58 7.59
CA ASP A 147 -15.16 -4.21 7.19
C ASP A 147 -13.64 -4.04 6.99
N GLY A 148 -12.89 -5.12 7.12
CA GLY A 148 -11.44 -5.08 7.06
C GLY A 148 -10.88 -5.06 5.64
N VAL A 149 -9.61 -4.68 5.54
CA VAL A 149 -8.86 -4.63 4.29
C VAL A 149 -7.53 -5.33 4.49
N ILE A 150 -7.24 -6.28 3.63
CA ILE A 150 -5.98 -7.04 3.63
C ILE A 150 -5.34 -6.96 2.26
N ALA A 151 -4.04 -6.66 2.23
CA ALA A 151 -3.22 -6.77 1.03
C ALA A 151 -2.41 -8.06 1.06
N LEU A 152 -2.34 -8.72 -0.10
CA LEU A 152 -1.48 -9.86 -0.35
C LEU A 152 -0.37 -9.44 -1.30
N PHE A 153 0.86 -9.61 -0.86
CA PHE A 153 2.06 -9.41 -1.67
C PHE A 153 2.62 -10.76 -2.06
N THR A 154 2.82 -10.98 -3.33
CA THR A 154 3.34 -12.24 -3.86
C THR A 154 4.55 -12.00 -4.73
N ARG A 155 5.50 -12.92 -4.64
CA ARG A 155 6.68 -12.94 -5.48
C ARG A 155 6.72 -14.24 -6.23
N SER A 156 6.75 -14.13 -7.56
CA SER A 156 6.96 -15.28 -8.43
C SER A 156 8.41 -15.75 -8.33
N VAL A 157 8.59 -17.02 -8.17
CA VAL A 157 9.90 -17.65 -8.18
C VAL A 157 10.27 -18.05 -9.60
#